data_41e6ef8b3eca297f363b3cb3c34c3d3f
#
_entry.id   41e6ef8b3eca297f363b3cb3c34c3d3f
#
_cell.length_a   1.000
_cell.length_b   1.000
_cell.length_c   1.000
_cell.angle_alpha   90.00
_cell.angle_beta   90.00
_cell.angle_gamma   90.00
#
_symmetry.space_group_name_H-M   'P 1'
#
loop_
_entity.id
_entity.type
_entity.pdbx_description
1 polymer ?
#
loop_
_entity_poly.entity_id
_entity_poly.type
_entity_poly.pdbx_seq_one_letter_code
_entity_poly.pdbx_strand_id
1 'polypeptide(L)'
;MGIMEGYPTRKPSTHQYHHQAEMDAPAAGATSSSTHATPPPPASHHATPKKRRYSDRTRILLLFVVTNSISILLSVSFSHVTGLWSGGGDSALDFAFSVLSSSQSLAVDLHSRIEATDAIIKRLISNSAKMKRDEPPPKPTPEEELTLALGPHRLPFGYTPRLDSDKLYPAIGAACHRHRDELNKYMSYDVTGHCPSDAAFAERLMLRGCEPLPRRRCRARGPPGFPDPTPFPESLWAVPPDKSVSWDPYSCKNYSCLVGRARRPGTTAHHDDDGCRACFDLAGKEQRRWVGRGGGGDLDYDIDTVLASKPRGTIRIGLDIGGGTGTFAARMAERGVTVVTTTLDLGAPFGAFVASRGLVPLHLGAVAGRLPFFDGTLDIVHSAHVLSNWVPGAVLDAELYDIYRVLRPGGVFWLDHFLCTGKELTEVYVPIIENVGFRKLRWNTGKKLNKGPNADEWYVSALLERPMT
;
A
#
# COMPACT_ATOMS: atom_id res chain seq x y z
N MET A 1 -43.47 -43.17 -28.52
CA MET A 1 -43.61 -44.59 -28.13
C MET A 1 -42.38 -44.96 -27.35
N GLY A 2 -42.55 -45.12 -26.05
CA GLY A 2 -42.00 -46.04 -25.09
C GLY A 2 -40.48 -45.83 -24.75
N ILE A 3 -39.99 -45.91 -23.59
CA ILE A 3 -40.47 -46.44 -22.29
C ILE A 3 -39.62 -45.75 -21.20
N MET A 4 -40.25 -45.33 -20.10
CA MET A 4 -39.61 -44.97 -18.84
C MET A 4 -39.13 -46.26 -18.14
N GLU A 5 -37.94 -46.23 -17.59
CA GLU A 5 -37.60 -47.11 -16.45
C GLU A 5 -36.91 -46.35 -15.36
N GLY A 6 -37.44 -46.53 -14.14
CA GLY A 6 -37.13 -45.78 -12.96
C GLY A 6 -35.91 -46.33 -12.20
N TYR A 7 -35.27 -45.43 -11.42
CA TYR A 7 -34.28 -45.77 -10.43
C TYR A 7 -34.85 -45.72 -9.02
N PRO A 8 -34.50 -46.64 -8.14
CA PRO A 8 -35.05 -46.73 -6.81
C PRO A 8 -34.33 -45.81 -5.81
N THR A 9 -35.14 -45.15 -5.02
CA THR A 9 -34.73 -44.34 -3.85
C THR A 9 -34.22 -45.24 -2.72
N ARG A 10 -33.00 -45.01 -2.25
CA ARG A 10 -32.48 -45.56 -0.99
C ARG A 10 -32.62 -44.52 0.14
N LYS A 11 -33.35 -44.91 1.19
CA LYS A 11 -33.44 -44.18 2.46
C LYS A 11 -32.17 -44.24 3.25
N PRO A 12 -31.74 -43.22 4.03
CA PRO A 12 -30.64 -43.33 4.96
C PRO A 12 -31.07 -43.97 6.25
N SER A 13 -30.27 -44.95 6.74
CA SER A 13 -30.41 -45.57 8.05
C SER A 13 -29.74 -44.71 9.12
N THR A 14 -30.51 -44.43 10.15
CA THR A 14 -30.09 -43.86 11.46
C THR A 14 -29.32 -44.93 12.25
N HIS A 15 -28.07 -44.61 12.63
CA HIS A 15 -27.41 -45.29 13.75
C HIS A 15 -27.07 -44.25 14.82
N GLN A 16 -27.86 -44.35 15.93
CA GLN A 16 -27.54 -43.75 17.22
C GLN A 16 -26.43 -44.60 17.87
N TYR A 17 -25.40 -43.93 18.37
CA TYR A 17 -24.56 -44.47 19.44
C TYR A 17 -24.61 -43.53 20.64
N HIS A 18 -25.28 -44.04 21.67
CA HIS A 18 -25.15 -43.61 23.07
C HIS A 18 -23.83 -44.20 23.61
N HIS A 19 -23.02 -43.40 24.25
CA HIS A 19 -22.21 -43.82 25.38
C HIS A 19 -22.10 -42.68 26.39
N GLN A 20 -22.79 -42.92 27.53
CA GLN A 20 -22.53 -42.31 28.81
C GLN A 20 -21.25 -42.91 29.41
N ALA A 21 -20.47 -42.09 30.06
CA ALA A 21 -19.69 -42.47 31.23
C ALA A 21 -19.50 -41.25 32.12
N GLU A 22 -20.07 -41.35 33.25
CA GLU A 22 -20.02 -40.48 34.44
C GLU A 22 -18.73 -40.75 35.24
N MET A 23 -18.50 -39.80 36.19
CA MET A 23 -17.68 -39.85 37.43
C MET A 23 -16.19 -39.57 37.25
N ASP A 24 -15.48 -38.76 38.00
CA ASP A 24 -15.61 -38.30 39.41
C ASP A 24 -14.81 -37.01 39.63
N ALA A 25 -15.29 -36.15 40.53
CA ALA A 25 -14.49 -35.09 41.13
C ALA A 25 -13.82 -35.60 42.44
N PRO A 26 -12.77 -34.97 42.91
CA PRO A 26 -12.87 -34.41 44.23
C PRO A 26 -12.41 -32.96 44.39
N ALA A 27 -13.12 -32.27 45.26
CA ALA A 27 -12.87 -30.95 45.74
C ALA A 27 -11.68 -30.89 46.70
N ALA A 28 -10.87 -29.81 46.57
CA ALA A 28 -10.09 -29.29 47.67
C ALA A 28 -10.02 -27.77 47.55
N GLY A 29 -10.52 -27.10 48.53
CA GLY A 29 -10.60 -25.66 48.64
C GLY A 29 -9.26 -24.97 48.88
N ALA A 30 -9.16 -23.77 48.42
CA ALA A 30 -8.26 -22.75 48.97
C ALA A 30 -8.89 -21.38 48.76
N THR A 31 -8.99 -20.68 49.81
CA THR A 31 -9.52 -19.36 50.14
C THR A 31 -9.02 -18.26 49.20
N SER A 32 -9.98 -17.52 48.68
CA SER A 32 -9.75 -16.24 47.99
C SER A 32 -9.49 -15.13 49.01
N SER A 33 -8.37 -14.45 48.91
CA SER A 33 -8.15 -13.11 49.46
C SER A 33 -8.20 -12.10 48.32
N SER A 34 -9.30 -11.37 48.24
CA SER A 34 -9.46 -10.20 47.38
C SER A 34 -8.62 -9.05 47.94
N THR A 35 -7.55 -8.67 47.25
CA THR A 35 -6.89 -7.39 47.46
C THR A 35 -7.39 -6.40 46.43
N HIS A 36 -8.19 -5.45 46.88
CA HIS A 36 -8.55 -4.23 46.20
C HIS A 36 -7.25 -3.43 45.91
N ALA A 37 -6.90 -3.32 44.67
CA ALA A 37 -5.87 -2.36 44.23
C ALA A 37 -6.57 -0.99 44.09
N THR A 38 -6.22 -0.07 44.97
CA THR A 38 -6.54 1.35 44.90
C THR A 38 -5.77 1.98 43.72
N PRO A 39 -6.36 2.90 42.92
CA PRO A 39 -5.65 3.62 41.89
C PRO A 39 -4.62 4.60 42.50
N PRO A 40 -3.46 4.81 41.86
CA PRO A 40 -2.47 5.73 42.38
C PRO A 40 -2.98 7.18 42.33
N PRO A 41 -2.56 8.04 43.25
CA PRO A 41 -2.94 9.46 43.28
C PRO A 41 -2.37 10.21 42.10
N PRO A 42 -3.01 11.34 41.66
CA PRO A 42 -2.52 12.12 40.55
C PRO A 42 -1.16 12.73 40.88
N ALA A 43 -0.24 12.60 39.94
CA ALA A 43 1.11 13.16 40.03
C ALA A 43 1.05 14.68 40.19
N SER A 44 1.64 15.17 41.29
CA SER A 44 1.86 16.58 41.53
C SER A 44 2.76 17.16 40.45
N HIS A 45 2.28 18.18 39.76
CA HIS A 45 3.06 18.99 38.84
C HIS A 45 4.15 19.74 39.59
N HIS A 46 5.33 19.17 39.65
CA HIS A 46 6.52 19.96 39.97
C HIS A 46 6.84 20.86 38.77
N ALA A 47 6.61 22.15 38.94
CA ALA A 47 7.04 23.19 38.01
C ALA A 47 8.58 23.18 37.91
N THR A 48 9.09 22.66 36.82
CA THR A 48 10.51 22.80 36.46
C THR A 48 10.79 24.27 36.12
N PRO A 49 11.93 24.87 36.62
CA PRO A 49 12.25 26.25 36.31
C PRO A 49 12.49 26.39 34.80
N LYS A 50 11.75 27.31 34.17
CA LYS A 50 11.95 27.68 32.77
C LYS A 50 13.38 28.19 32.58
N LYS A 51 14.29 27.35 32.07
CA LYS A 51 15.55 27.79 31.49
C LYS A 51 15.24 28.81 30.40
N ARG A 52 15.58 30.07 30.58
CA ARG A 52 15.57 31.11 29.55
C ARG A 52 16.42 30.60 28.38
N ARG A 53 15.80 30.12 27.32
CA ARG A 53 16.48 29.87 26.06
C ARG A 53 16.83 31.22 25.47
N TYR A 54 18.10 31.59 25.54
CA TYR A 54 18.61 32.69 24.73
C TYR A 54 18.33 32.36 23.24
N SER A 55 17.80 33.33 22.52
CA SER A 55 17.62 33.22 21.06
C SER A 55 18.93 32.79 20.42
N ASP A 56 18.89 31.91 19.46
CA ASP A 56 20.13 31.45 18.77
C ASP A 56 20.90 32.59 18.15
N ARG A 57 20.26 33.71 17.85
CA ARG A 57 20.90 34.99 17.45
C ARG A 57 21.78 35.56 18.56
N THR A 58 21.35 35.53 19.80
CA THR A 58 22.15 36.04 20.96
C THR A 58 23.34 35.14 21.23
N ARG A 59 23.22 33.84 20.99
CA ARG A 59 24.34 32.89 21.12
C ARG A 59 25.40 33.11 20.05
N ILE A 60 24.99 33.30 18.80
CA ILE A 60 25.90 33.59 17.69
C ILE A 60 26.62 34.92 17.90
N LEU A 61 25.89 35.95 18.35
CA LEU A 61 26.49 37.25 18.66
C LEU A 61 27.51 37.18 19.81
N LEU A 62 27.19 36.41 20.84
CA LEU A 62 28.09 36.18 21.98
C LEU A 62 29.34 35.39 21.57
N LEU A 63 29.20 34.39 20.71
CA LEU A 63 30.30 33.64 20.11
C LEU A 63 31.19 34.58 19.27
N PHE A 64 30.60 35.44 18.46
CA PHE A 64 31.34 36.41 17.63
C PHE A 64 32.11 37.42 18.46
N VAL A 65 31.54 37.95 19.55
CA VAL A 65 32.21 38.85 20.48
C VAL A 65 33.34 38.15 21.19
N VAL A 66 33.15 36.92 21.68
CA VAL A 66 34.17 36.15 22.39
C VAL A 66 35.34 35.79 21.46
N THR A 67 35.06 35.32 20.22
CA THR A 67 36.12 34.98 19.25
C THR A 67 36.93 36.20 18.84
N ASN A 68 36.29 37.36 18.58
CA ASN A 68 37.00 38.61 18.29
C ASN A 68 37.81 39.11 19.48
N SER A 69 37.28 39.03 20.72
CA SER A 69 38.03 39.43 21.92
C SER A 69 39.24 38.52 22.14
N ILE A 70 39.14 37.22 21.92
CA ILE A 70 40.29 36.30 22.00
C ILE A 70 41.32 36.58 20.90
N SER A 71 40.89 36.89 19.68
CA SER A 71 41.80 37.22 18.59
C SER A 71 42.56 38.54 18.87
N ILE A 72 41.90 39.56 19.43
CA ILE A 72 42.54 40.82 19.85
C ILE A 72 43.52 40.57 20.96
N LEU A 73 43.16 39.79 21.99
CA LEU A 73 44.05 39.45 23.10
C LEU A 73 45.28 38.66 22.61
N LEU A 74 45.11 37.71 21.70
CA LEU A 74 46.22 36.97 21.11
C LEU A 74 47.12 37.87 20.26
N SER A 75 46.55 38.80 19.50
CA SER A 75 47.35 39.80 18.73
C SER A 75 48.14 40.73 19.61
N VAL A 76 47.55 41.22 20.70
CA VAL A 76 48.24 42.09 21.67
C VAL A 76 49.33 41.31 22.44
N SER A 77 49.07 40.06 22.81
CA SER A 77 50.05 39.20 23.47
C SER A 77 51.22 38.85 22.57
N PHE A 78 50.96 38.62 21.27
CA PHE A 78 52.01 38.35 20.30
C PHE A 78 52.89 39.60 20.04
N SER A 79 52.30 40.80 20.07
CA SER A 79 53.03 42.07 19.95
C SER A 79 53.98 42.32 21.13
N HIS A 80 53.66 41.85 22.34
CA HIS A 80 54.53 41.97 23.52
C HIS A 80 55.72 40.99 23.51
N VAL A 81 55.57 39.83 22.83
CA VAL A 81 56.65 38.82 22.76
C VAL A 81 57.66 39.14 21.65
N THR A 82 57.23 39.82 20.58
CA THR A 82 58.13 40.19 19.46
C THR A 82 58.89 41.51 19.66
N GLY A 83 58.59 42.26 20.74
CA GLY A 83 59.24 43.55 21.09
C GLY A 83 60.65 43.44 21.55
N LEU A 84 61.35 42.31 21.53
CA LEU A 84 62.71 42.08 22.00
C LEU A 84 63.73 41.86 20.88
N TRP A 85 63.40 42.03 19.61
CA TRP A 85 64.36 41.93 18.52
C TRP A 85 64.12 42.98 17.41
N SER A 86 64.99 44.00 17.45
CA SER A 86 65.51 44.84 16.38
C SER A 86 64.55 45.77 15.65
N GLY A 87 64.80 47.04 15.77
CA GLY A 87 64.89 48.16 14.84
C GLY A 87 64.01 48.08 13.56
N GLY A 88 62.88 48.80 13.52
CA GLY A 88 62.07 48.97 12.32
C GLY A 88 60.56 49.19 12.64
N GLY A 89 60.28 50.17 13.52
CA GLY A 89 58.97 50.28 14.17
C GLY A 89 57.81 50.91 13.38
N ASP A 90 57.98 51.51 12.24
CA ASP A 90 56.90 52.29 11.58
C ASP A 90 56.08 51.49 10.59
N SER A 91 56.63 50.51 9.90
CA SER A 91 55.88 49.79 8.85
C SER A 91 54.92 48.70 9.36
N ALA A 92 55.19 48.13 10.57
CA ALA A 92 54.32 47.11 11.14
C ALA A 92 53.05 47.70 11.78
N LEU A 93 53.17 48.91 12.36
CA LEU A 93 52.04 49.65 12.90
C LEU A 93 51.11 50.16 11.78
N ASP A 94 51.67 50.68 10.69
CA ASP A 94 50.90 51.11 9.54
C ASP A 94 50.12 49.96 8.86
N PHE A 95 50.76 48.79 8.76
CA PHE A 95 50.09 47.58 8.27
C PHE A 95 48.95 47.12 9.19
N ALA A 96 49.19 47.12 10.49
CA ALA A 96 48.14 46.75 11.47
C ALA A 96 46.97 47.76 11.45
N PHE A 97 47.23 49.05 11.33
CA PHE A 97 46.20 50.10 11.17
C PHE A 97 45.44 49.97 9.84
N SER A 98 46.11 49.61 8.75
CA SER A 98 45.43 49.43 7.46
C SER A 98 44.53 48.19 7.43
N VAL A 99 44.96 47.09 8.06
CA VAL A 99 44.14 45.88 8.25
C VAL A 99 42.95 46.14 9.18
N LEU A 100 43.15 46.91 10.26
CA LEU A 100 42.09 47.26 11.18
C LEU A 100 41.03 48.18 10.50
N SER A 101 41.46 49.21 9.76
CA SER A 101 40.60 50.12 9.04
C SER A 101 39.83 49.40 7.92
N SER A 102 40.46 48.46 7.16
CA SER A 102 39.79 47.65 6.13
C SER A 102 38.80 46.67 6.76
N SER A 103 39.08 46.08 7.90
CA SER A 103 38.16 45.19 8.62
C SER A 103 36.97 45.95 9.21
N GLN A 104 37.16 47.18 9.68
CA GLN A 104 36.06 48.05 10.10
C GLN A 104 35.17 48.47 8.93
N SER A 105 35.75 48.84 7.78
CA SER A 105 34.95 49.18 6.59
C SER A 105 34.15 48.00 6.08
N LEU A 106 34.74 46.78 6.10
CA LEU A 106 34.01 45.56 5.72
C LEU A 106 32.88 45.22 6.71
N ALA A 107 33.11 45.43 8.01
CA ALA A 107 32.08 45.21 9.04
C ALA A 107 30.89 46.19 8.87
N VAL A 108 31.17 47.46 8.52
CA VAL A 108 30.14 48.48 8.22
C VAL A 108 29.36 48.14 6.94
N ASP A 109 30.06 47.69 5.88
CA ASP A 109 29.40 47.26 4.63
C ASP A 109 28.51 46.00 4.87
N LEU A 110 29.01 45.01 5.63
CA LEU A 110 28.22 43.83 5.99
C LEU A 110 27.00 44.23 6.84
N HIS A 111 27.15 45.15 7.77
CA HIS A 111 26.06 45.62 8.62
C HIS A 111 24.97 46.32 7.78
N SER A 112 25.37 47.21 6.85
CA SER A 112 24.44 47.90 5.94
C SER A 112 23.70 46.93 5.01
N ARG A 113 24.38 45.87 4.54
CA ARG A 113 23.74 44.81 3.74
C ARG A 113 22.77 43.96 4.54
N ILE A 114 23.08 43.66 5.80
CA ILE A 114 22.16 42.99 6.72
C ILE A 114 20.93 43.82 6.98
N GLU A 115 21.08 45.11 7.24
CA GLU A 115 19.93 46.02 7.43
C GLU A 115 19.07 46.15 6.17
N ALA A 116 19.70 46.27 4.98
CA ALA A 116 18.99 46.28 3.73
C ALA A 116 18.20 45.01 3.45
N THR A 117 18.80 43.84 3.71
CA THR A 117 18.09 42.55 3.59
C THR A 117 16.98 42.37 4.61
N ASP A 118 17.17 42.82 5.85
CA ASP A 118 16.12 42.80 6.88
C ASP A 118 14.93 43.74 6.53
N ALA A 119 15.22 44.89 5.93
CA ALA A 119 14.18 45.80 5.40
C ALA A 119 13.39 45.17 4.25
N ILE A 120 14.08 44.48 3.32
CA ILE A 120 13.42 43.73 2.22
C ILE A 120 12.57 42.59 2.78
N ILE A 121 13.08 41.82 3.73
CA ILE A 121 12.34 40.72 4.37
C ILE A 121 11.11 41.25 5.10
N LYS A 122 11.23 42.34 5.87
CA LYS A 122 10.09 43.02 6.53
C LYS A 122 9.05 43.50 5.53
N ARG A 123 9.49 44.06 4.39
CA ARG A 123 8.60 44.48 3.32
C ARG A 123 7.88 43.32 2.62
N LEU A 124 8.59 42.20 2.39
CA LEU A 124 8.00 40.99 1.84
C LEU A 124 6.99 40.35 2.83
N ILE A 125 7.31 40.32 4.12
CA ILE A 125 6.41 39.83 5.16
C ILE A 125 5.18 40.74 5.28
N SER A 126 5.34 42.06 5.25
CA SER A 126 4.21 43.01 5.30
C SER A 126 3.32 42.93 4.07
N ASN A 127 3.91 42.77 2.88
CA ASN A 127 3.16 42.57 1.63
C ASN A 127 2.44 41.22 1.62
N SER A 128 3.11 40.14 2.10
CA SER A 128 2.48 38.82 2.27
C SER A 128 1.36 38.85 3.30
N ALA A 129 1.48 39.63 4.37
CA ALA A 129 0.43 39.83 5.37
C ALA A 129 -0.76 40.69 4.86
N LYS A 130 -0.49 41.63 3.97
CA LYS A 130 -1.54 42.38 3.28
C LYS A 130 -2.29 41.52 2.25
N MET A 131 -1.59 40.74 1.47
CA MET A 131 -2.22 39.78 0.52
C MET A 131 -3.08 38.72 1.21
N LYS A 132 -2.86 38.43 2.50
CA LYS A 132 -3.66 37.45 3.27
C LYS A 132 -4.97 38.02 3.84
N ARG A 133 -5.27 39.29 3.72
CA ARG A 133 -6.44 39.89 4.40
C ARG A 133 -7.67 40.06 3.57
N ASP A 134 -7.61 40.14 2.25
CA ASP A 134 -8.74 40.67 1.48
C ASP A 134 -9.36 39.75 0.43
N GLU A 135 -8.78 38.57 0.15
CA GLU A 135 -9.46 37.56 -0.68
C GLU A 135 -8.89 36.15 -0.40
N PRO A 136 -9.74 35.12 -0.23
CA PRO A 136 -9.22 33.77 -0.21
C PRO A 136 -8.51 33.52 -1.55
N PRO A 137 -7.32 32.89 -1.57
CA PRO A 137 -6.60 32.63 -2.81
C PRO A 137 -7.53 31.92 -3.77
N PRO A 138 -7.52 32.26 -5.06
CA PRO A 138 -8.34 31.60 -6.06
C PRO A 138 -8.10 30.08 -5.98
N LYS A 139 -9.18 29.30 -6.08
CA LYS A 139 -9.05 27.83 -6.07
C LYS A 139 -8.14 27.42 -7.23
N PRO A 140 -7.12 26.57 -6.98
CA PRO A 140 -6.22 26.16 -8.03
C PRO A 140 -6.98 25.42 -9.14
N THR A 141 -6.56 25.64 -10.36
CA THR A 141 -7.12 24.94 -11.52
C THR A 141 -6.70 23.46 -11.52
N PRO A 142 -7.45 22.57 -12.18
CA PRO A 142 -7.05 21.15 -12.32
C PRO A 142 -5.65 21.00 -12.93
N GLU A 143 -5.26 21.88 -13.83
CA GLU A 143 -3.93 21.86 -14.46
C GLU A 143 -2.81 22.28 -13.49
N GLU A 144 -3.06 23.24 -12.63
CA GLU A 144 -2.14 23.62 -11.55
C GLU A 144 -1.99 22.49 -10.53
N GLU A 145 -3.08 21.82 -10.15
CA GLU A 145 -3.04 20.66 -9.26
C GLU A 145 -2.30 19.47 -9.89
N LEU A 146 -2.51 19.24 -11.18
CA LEU A 146 -1.78 18.22 -11.92
C LEU A 146 -0.29 18.55 -11.98
N THR A 147 0.07 19.80 -12.29
CA THR A 147 1.47 20.24 -12.31
C THR A 147 2.11 20.08 -10.93
N LEU A 148 1.40 20.42 -9.87
CA LEU A 148 1.87 20.21 -8.49
C LEU A 148 2.06 18.71 -8.19
N ALA A 149 1.15 17.84 -8.63
CA ALA A 149 1.23 16.41 -8.38
C ALA A 149 2.34 15.71 -9.18
N LEU A 150 2.70 16.25 -10.34
CA LEU A 150 3.76 15.70 -11.21
C LEU A 150 5.16 16.19 -10.84
N GLY A 151 5.28 17.40 -10.32
CA GLY A 151 6.57 18.07 -10.11
C GLY A 151 7.20 18.56 -11.43
N PRO A 152 8.51 18.80 -11.47
CA PRO A 152 9.49 18.54 -10.41
C PRO A 152 9.36 19.48 -9.20
N HIS A 153 9.65 18.96 -8.01
CA HIS A 153 9.76 19.74 -6.79
C HIS A 153 11.22 19.94 -6.45
N ARG A 154 11.60 21.20 -6.18
CA ARG A 154 12.95 21.51 -5.73
C ARG A 154 13.17 20.99 -4.31
N LEU A 155 14.28 20.28 -4.11
CA LEU A 155 14.64 19.81 -2.77
C LEU A 155 14.98 20.98 -1.84
N PRO A 156 14.71 20.89 -0.54
CA PRO A 156 15.11 21.89 0.43
C PRO A 156 16.63 22.09 0.42
N PHE A 157 17.03 23.34 0.70
CA PHE A 157 18.43 23.71 0.72
C PHE A 157 19.22 22.84 1.74
N GLY A 158 20.36 22.31 1.32
CA GLY A 158 21.21 21.45 2.15
C GLY A 158 20.85 19.96 2.14
N TYR A 159 19.80 19.57 1.42
CA TYR A 159 19.43 18.15 1.27
C TYR A 159 19.90 17.63 -0.08
N THR A 160 20.91 16.75 -0.08
CA THR A 160 21.45 16.42 -1.38
C THR A 160 21.99 15.01 -1.65
N PRO A 161 22.91 14.42 -0.91
CA PRO A 161 23.82 13.55 -1.66
C PRO A 161 23.24 12.19 -2.02
N ARG A 162 22.11 11.78 -1.46
CA ARG A 162 21.55 10.43 -1.70
C ARG A 162 20.71 10.32 -2.97
N LEU A 163 20.20 11.43 -3.50
CA LEU A 163 19.32 11.41 -4.66
C LEU A 163 20.02 11.84 -5.96
N ASP A 164 21.26 12.34 -5.85
CA ASP A 164 22.07 12.85 -6.98
C ASP A 164 21.28 13.82 -7.89
N SER A 165 20.36 14.58 -7.28
CA SER A 165 19.48 15.52 -7.93
C SER A 165 19.08 16.64 -6.99
N ASP A 166 18.88 17.84 -7.50
CA ASP A 166 18.29 18.98 -6.80
C ASP A 166 16.74 18.99 -6.90
N LYS A 167 16.16 18.01 -7.61
CA LYS A 167 14.73 17.91 -7.90
C LYS A 167 14.19 16.53 -7.56
N LEU A 168 12.95 16.53 -7.03
CA LEU A 168 12.15 15.35 -6.80
C LEU A 168 11.01 15.28 -7.82
N TYR A 169 10.89 14.15 -8.49
CA TYR A 169 9.77 13.82 -9.37
C TYR A 169 8.86 12.81 -8.68
N PRO A 170 7.61 13.18 -8.35
CA PRO A 170 6.64 12.21 -7.85
C PRO A 170 6.41 11.08 -8.84
N ALA A 171 6.26 9.87 -8.33
CA ALA A 171 5.96 8.73 -9.18
C ALA A 171 4.53 8.85 -9.74
N ILE A 172 4.41 8.66 -11.05
CA ILE A 172 3.13 8.54 -11.77
C ILE A 172 3.28 7.49 -12.87
N GLY A 173 2.21 6.77 -13.16
CA GLY A 173 2.20 5.78 -14.24
C GLY A 173 2.48 6.42 -15.59
N ALA A 174 3.40 5.85 -16.35
CA ALA A 174 3.86 6.41 -17.62
C ALA A 174 2.72 6.63 -18.64
N ALA A 175 1.71 5.75 -18.64
CA ALA A 175 0.54 5.88 -19.51
C ALA A 175 -0.37 7.06 -19.15
N CYS A 176 -0.25 7.64 -17.95
CA CYS A 176 -1.02 8.81 -17.54
C CYS A 176 -0.87 9.98 -18.52
N HIS A 177 0.32 10.18 -19.07
CA HIS A 177 0.56 11.27 -20.03
C HIS A 177 -0.26 11.15 -21.33
N ARG A 178 -0.73 9.94 -21.67
CA ARG A 178 -1.58 9.69 -22.85
C ARG A 178 -3.07 9.94 -22.58
N HIS A 179 -3.46 10.06 -21.31
CA HIS A 179 -4.84 10.23 -20.86
C HIS A 179 -5.05 11.61 -20.21
N ARG A 180 -4.55 12.67 -20.86
CA ARG A 180 -4.50 14.01 -20.27
C ARG A 180 -5.87 14.57 -19.89
N ASP A 181 -6.87 14.35 -20.71
CA ASP A 181 -8.23 14.84 -20.44
C ASP A 181 -8.86 14.14 -19.24
N GLU A 182 -8.69 12.82 -19.15
CA GLU A 182 -9.12 12.04 -17.99
C GLU A 182 -8.33 12.40 -16.74
N LEU A 183 -7.02 12.69 -16.87
CA LEU A 183 -6.24 13.17 -15.73
C LEU A 183 -6.70 14.55 -15.25
N ASN A 184 -6.97 15.47 -16.14
CA ASN A 184 -7.51 16.77 -15.76
C ASN A 184 -8.86 16.62 -15.05
N LYS A 185 -9.73 15.72 -15.53
CA LYS A 185 -10.97 15.36 -14.85
C LYS A 185 -10.71 14.75 -13.48
N TYR A 186 -9.73 13.84 -13.37
CA TYR A 186 -9.34 13.24 -12.10
C TYR A 186 -8.79 14.28 -11.12
N MET A 187 -8.00 15.24 -11.60
CA MET A 187 -7.42 16.31 -10.78
C MET A 187 -8.38 17.47 -10.50
N SER A 188 -9.63 17.40 -11.03
CA SER A 188 -10.68 18.38 -10.80
C SER A 188 -11.44 18.04 -9.51
N TYR A 189 -11.00 18.58 -8.38
CA TYR A 189 -11.56 18.32 -7.05
C TYR A 189 -11.47 19.54 -6.14
N ASP A 190 -12.17 19.50 -5.00
CA ASP A 190 -12.09 20.55 -4.00
C ASP A 190 -10.83 20.38 -3.13
N VAL A 191 -9.84 21.23 -3.34
CA VAL A 191 -8.57 21.20 -2.60
C VAL A 191 -8.84 21.45 -1.12
N THR A 192 -8.27 20.62 -0.24
CA THR A 192 -8.53 20.58 1.21
C THR A 192 -9.96 20.18 1.61
N GLY A 193 -10.86 19.99 0.65
CA GLY A 193 -12.19 19.46 0.86
C GLY A 193 -12.25 17.94 0.95
N HIS A 194 -13.43 17.38 0.71
CA HIS A 194 -13.61 15.92 0.59
C HIS A 194 -13.30 15.44 -0.83
N CYS A 195 -12.66 14.29 -0.93
CA CYS A 195 -12.41 13.67 -2.23
C CYS A 195 -13.74 13.31 -2.93
N PRO A 196 -13.76 13.39 -4.27
CA PRO A 196 -14.89 12.89 -5.05
C PRO A 196 -15.15 11.40 -4.83
N SER A 197 -16.40 10.96 -4.99
CA SER A 197 -16.76 9.53 -4.99
C SER A 197 -16.54 8.94 -6.39
N ASP A 198 -15.31 8.92 -6.86
CA ASP A 198 -14.92 8.56 -8.21
C ASP A 198 -13.95 7.37 -8.28
N ALA A 199 -13.97 6.50 -7.28
CA ALA A 199 -13.12 5.32 -7.19
C ALA A 199 -13.12 4.48 -8.48
N ALA A 200 -14.29 4.17 -9.02
CA ALA A 200 -14.41 3.42 -10.26
C ALA A 200 -13.78 4.12 -11.49
N PHE A 201 -13.75 5.45 -11.49
CA PHE A 201 -13.03 6.21 -12.52
C PHE A 201 -11.52 6.13 -12.33
N ALA A 202 -11.05 6.28 -11.10
CA ALA A 202 -9.65 6.14 -10.73
C ALA A 202 -9.11 4.77 -11.15
N GLU A 203 -9.83 3.70 -10.83
CA GLU A 203 -9.46 2.33 -11.18
C GLU A 203 -9.40 2.06 -12.68
N ARG A 204 -10.34 2.64 -13.45
CA ARG A 204 -10.25 2.56 -14.91
C ARG A 204 -9.00 3.23 -15.49
N LEU A 205 -8.53 4.32 -14.87
CA LEU A 205 -7.25 4.93 -15.25
C LEU A 205 -6.07 4.01 -14.90
N MET A 206 -6.09 3.38 -13.73
CA MET A 206 -5.07 2.42 -13.32
C MET A 206 -4.99 1.23 -14.30
N LEU A 207 -6.12 0.64 -14.65
CA LEU A 207 -6.20 -0.44 -15.65
C LEU A 207 -5.65 -0.06 -17.03
N ARG A 208 -5.65 1.23 -17.36
CA ARG A 208 -5.04 1.76 -18.59
C ARG A 208 -3.54 2.07 -18.45
N GLY A 209 -2.93 1.66 -17.35
CA GLY A 209 -1.51 1.84 -17.07
C GLY A 209 -1.16 3.18 -16.42
N CYS A 210 -2.14 3.96 -15.96
CA CYS A 210 -1.92 5.15 -15.16
C CYS A 210 -1.78 4.77 -13.68
N GLU A 211 -0.80 3.95 -13.37
CA GLU A 211 -0.52 3.51 -12.00
C GLU A 211 0.99 3.68 -11.71
N PRO A 212 1.34 4.35 -10.60
CA PRO A 212 0.44 5.02 -9.65
C PRO A 212 -0.24 6.27 -10.22
N LEU A 213 -1.43 6.57 -9.69
CA LEU A 213 -2.16 7.80 -9.99
C LEU A 213 -1.50 9.03 -9.33
N PRO A 214 -1.67 10.24 -9.89
CA PRO A 214 -1.26 11.47 -9.22
C PRO A 214 -1.94 11.61 -7.85
N ARG A 215 -1.21 12.12 -6.85
CA ARG A 215 -1.73 12.35 -5.51
C ARG A 215 -2.65 13.57 -5.47
N ARG A 216 -3.78 13.45 -4.78
CA ARG A 216 -4.73 14.53 -4.54
C ARG A 216 -4.57 15.11 -3.13
N ARG A 217 -4.84 16.40 -2.98
CA ARG A 217 -4.86 17.14 -1.70
C ARG A 217 -6.29 17.27 -1.15
N CYS A 218 -7.00 16.16 -1.09
CA CYS A 218 -8.35 16.08 -0.53
C CYS A 218 -8.42 15.01 0.58
N ARG A 219 -9.48 15.05 1.37
CA ARG A 219 -9.71 14.11 2.48
C ARG A 219 -10.67 13.01 2.05
N ALA A 220 -10.26 11.76 2.18
CA ALA A 220 -11.14 10.62 1.96
C ALA A 220 -12.37 10.70 2.87
N ARG A 221 -13.54 10.32 2.34
CA ARG A 221 -14.76 10.19 3.12
C ARG A 221 -14.77 8.84 3.81
N GLY A 222 -15.10 8.82 5.09
CA GLY A 222 -15.47 7.59 5.77
C GLY A 222 -16.91 7.20 5.45
N PRO A 223 -17.29 5.93 5.62
CA PRO A 223 -18.67 5.49 5.54
C PRO A 223 -19.55 6.23 6.57
N PRO A 224 -20.77 6.65 6.20
CA PRO A 224 -21.69 7.27 7.15
C PRO A 224 -21.98 6.34 8.34
N GLY A 225 -21.89 6.86 9.56
CA GLY A 225 -22.16 6.09 10.76
C GLY A 225 -21.13 4.99 11.07
N PHE A 226 -19.94 5.09 10.52
CA PHE A 226 -18.86 4.16 10.82
C PHE A 226 -18.49 4.22 12.31
N PRO A 227 -18.56 3.08 13.03
CA PRO A 227 -18.13 3.03 14.42
C PRO A 227 -16.61 2.89 14.47
N ASP A 228 -15.95 3.82 15.10
CA ASP A 228 -14.52 3.79 15.25
C ASP A 228 -14.13 3.59 16.72
N PRO A 229 -13.21 2.68 17.04
CA PRO A 229 -12.63 1.63 16.19
C PRO A 229 -13.60 0.47 15.95
N THR A 230 -13.51 -0.14 14.75
CA THR A 230 -14.28 -1.35 14.45
C THR A 230 -13.50 -2.57 14.95
N PRO A 231 -14.06 -3.42 15.82
CA PRO A 231 -13.38 -4.62 16.27
C PRO A 231 -13.23 -5.65 15.15
N PHE A 232 -12.27 -6.54 15.27
CA PHE A 232 -12.14 -7.68 14.38
C PHE A 232 -13.42 -8.54 14.42
N PRO A 233 -13.84 -9.13 13.28
CA PRO A 233 -14.91 -10.11 13.28
C PRO A 233 -14.50 -11.34 14.10
N GLU A 234 -15.50 -12.01 14.71
CA GLU A 234 -15.28 -13.24 15.49
C GLU A 234 -14.63 -14.35 14.67
N SER A 235 -14.85 -14.38 13.37
CA SER A 235 -14.19 -15.29 12.45
C SER A 235 -13.92 -14.62 11.10
N LEU A 236 -12.96 -15.15 10.34
CA LEU A 236 -12.66 -14.74 8.97
C LEU A 236 -13.85 -14.93 8.00
N TRP A 237 -14.87 -15.69 8.42
CA TRP A 237 -16.08 -16.00 7.65
C TRP A 237 -17.30 -15.24 8.12
N ALA A 238 -17.19 -14.47 9.20
CA ALA A 238 -18.27 -13.60 9.64
C ALA A 238 -18.49 -12.47 8.62
N VAL A 239 -19.75 -12.17 8.34
CA VAL A 239 -20.10 -11.07 7.46
C VAL A 239 -19.81 -9.76 8.21
N PRO A 240 -18.95 -8.89 7.67
CA PRO A 240 -18.69 -7.60 8.28
C PRO A 240 -19.96 -6.74 8.23
N PRO A 241 -20.17 -5.85 9.23
CA PRO A 241 -21.28 -4.91 9.20
C PRO A 241 -21.18 -4.00 7.96
N ASP A 242 -22.31 -3.72 7.31
CA ASP A 242 -22.35 -2.86 6.11
C ASP A 242 -21.70 -1.48 6.33
N LYS A 243 -21.84 -0.94 7.55
CA LYS A 243 -21.23 0.34 7.94
C LYS A 243 -19.70 0.29 8.11
N SER A 244 -19.09 -0.89 8.13
CA SER A 244 -17.62 -1.05 8.18
C SER A 244 -16.95 -1.05 6.83
N VAL A 245 -17.69 -0.90 5.74
CA VAL A 245 -17.20 -0.79 4.36
C VAL A 245 -17.84 0.41 3.66
N SER A 246 -17.23 0.89 2.58
CA SER A 246 -17.79 1.99 1.79
C SER A 246 -18.71 1.46 0.69
N TRP A 247 -20.03 1.65 0.84
CA TRP A 247 -21.04 1.20 -0.12
C TRP A 247 -21.52 2.28 -1.08
N ASP A 248 -21.23 3.56 -0.80
CA ASP A 248 -21.82 4.70 -1.51
C ASP A 248 -21.59 4.74 -3.02
N PRO A 249 -20.40 4.44 -3.56
CA PRO A 249 -20.18 4.50 -5.00
C PRO A 249 -20.82 3.34 -5.78
N TYR A 250 -21.43 2.36 -5.09
CA TYR A 250 -21.95 1.13 -5.71
C TYR A 250 -23.46 1.12 -5.79
N SER A 251 -24.00 0.41 -6.80
CA SER A 251 -25.43 0.20 -6.97
C SER A 251 -26.02 -0.66 -5.83
N CYS A 252 -25.26 -1.63 -5.31
CA CYS A 252 -25.60 -2.37 -4.10
C CYS A 252 -25.09 -1.64 -2.87
N LYS A 253 -26.01 -1.31 -1.95
CA LYS A 253 -25.72 -0.53 -0.75
C LYS A 253 -25.50 -1.36 0.51
N ASN A 254 -25.62 -2.70 0.41
CA ASN A 254 -25.42 -3.60 1.55
C ASN A 254 -25.02 -5.01 1.10
N TYR A 255 -24.54 -5.80 2.04
CA TYR A 255 -24.10 -7.18 1.82
C TYR A 255 -25.20 -8.07 1.23
N SER A 256 -26.40 -7.97 1.72
CA SER A 256 -27.54 -8.77 1.24
C SER A 256 -27.83 -8.50 -0.23
N CYS A 257 -27.67 -7.25 -0.70
CA CYS A 257 -27.78 -6.91 -2.12
C CYS A 257 -26.69 -7.60 -2.93
N LEU A 258 -25.43 -7.59 -2.49
CA LEU A 258 -24.32 -8.22 -3.20
C LEU A 258 -24.50 -9.73 -3.33
N VAL A 259 -24.88 -10.40 -2.25
CA VAL A 259 -25.18 -11.83 -2.23
C VAL A 259 -26.43 -12.15 -3.05
N GLY A 260 -27.47 -11.31 -2.95
CA GLY A 260 -28.74 -11.48 -3.68
C GLY A 260 -28.61 -11.33 -5.19
N ARG A 261 -27.64 -10.57 -5.70
CA ARG A 261 -27.35 -10.48 -7.15
C ARG A 261 -27.05 -11.83 -7.76
N ALA A 262 -26.37 -12.70 -7.02
CA ALA A 262 -26.02 -14.05 -7.48
C ALA A 262 -27.24 -14.99 -7.67
N ARG A 263 -28.38 -14.67 -7.04
CA ARG A 263 -29.56 -15.55 -6.97
C ARG A 263 -30.69 -15.19 -7.93
N ARG A 264 -30.59 -14.11 -8.72
CA ARG A 264 -31.65 -13.72 -9.66
C ARG A 264 -31.54 -14.52 -11.00
N PRO A 265 -32.44 -15.46 -11.27
CA PRO A 265 -32.52 -16.14 -12.57
C PRO A 265 -32.95 -15.13 -13.63
N GLY A 266 -32.29 -15.11 -14.79
CA GLY A 266 -32.77 -14.39 -15.97
C GLY A 266 -32.24 -12.99 -16.21
N THR A 267 -31.34 -12.43 -15.39
CA THR A 267 -30.61 -11.25 -15.80
C THR A 267 -29.47 -11.64 -16.73
N THR A 268 -29.70 -11.39 -18.04
CA THR A 268 -28.62 -11.41 -19.04
C THR A 268 -27.58 -10.37 -18.59
N ALA A 269 -26.44 -10.85 -18.14
CA ALA A 269 -25.34 -9.99 -17.75
C ALA A 269 -24.89 -9.19 -18.98
N HIS A 270 -25.08 -7.89 -18.94
CA HIS A 270 -24.27 -7.02 -19.75
C HIS A 270 -22.81 -7.15 -19.30
N HIS A 271 -21.90 -7.28 -20.23
CA HIS A 271 -20.47 -7.57 -20.06
C HIS A 271 -19.72 -6.62 -19.12
N ASP A 272 -20.33 -5.48 -18.76
CA ASP A 272 -19.74 -4.42 -17.94
C ASP A 272 -20.09 -4.51 -16.43
N ASP A 273 -20.99 -5.41 -16.05
CA ASP A 273 -21.49 -5.52 -14.66
C ASP A 273 -21.15 -6.88 -14.00
N ASP A 274 -20.29 -7.68 -14.60
CA ASP A 274 -20.02 -9.07 -14.22
C ASP A 274 -18.94 -9.23 -13.15
N GLY A 275 -18.71 -8.19 -12.37
CA GLY A 275 -17.95 -8.32 -11.13
C GLY A 275 -18.58 -9.42 -10.26
N CYS A 276 -17.89 -10.50 -10.12
CA CYS A 276 -18.03 -11.59 -9.16
C CYS A 276 -19.41 -11.72 -8.46
N ARG A 277 -20.41 -12.31 -9.14
CA ARG A 277 -21.79 -12.45 -8.62
C ARG A 277 -21.93 -13.22 -7.32
N ALA A 278 -21.01 -14.13 -7.03
CA ALA A 278 -21.09 -15.01 -5.86
C ALA A 278 -19.88 -14.88 -4.91
N CYS A 279 -18.97 -13.95 -5.16
CA CYS A 279 -17.74 -13.85 -4.40
C CYS A 279 -17.91 -13.24 -2.99
N PHE A 280 -19.05 -12.64 -2.71
CA PHE A 280 -19.38 -12.15 -1.37
C PHE A 280 -20.20 -13.16 -0.55
N ASP A 281 -20.54 -14.34 -1.09
CA ASP A 281 -21.24 -15.38 -0.35
C ASP A 281 -20.27 -16.18 0.53
N LEU A 282 -19.92 -15.59 1.68
CA LEU A 282 -18.98 -16.19 2.62
C LEU A 282 -19.46 -17.51 3.20
N ALA A 283 -20.78 -17.69 3.40
CA ALA A 283 -21.36 -18.91 3.96
C ALA A 283 -21.57 -20.01 2.91
N GLY A 284 -21.56 -19.63 1.62
CA GLY A 284 -21.82 -20.53 0.49
C GLY A 284 -20.57 -20.88 -0.29
N LYS A 285 -20.44 -20.27 -1.48
CA LYS A 285 -19.39 -20.58 -2.44
C LYS A 285 -18.00 -20.32 -1.90
N GLU A 286 -17.78 -19.17 -1.26
CA GLU A 286 -16.44 -18.78 -0.79
C GLU A 286 -15.94 -19.70 0.33
N GLN A 287 -16.82 -20.16 1.21
CA GLN A 287 -16.44 -21.06 2.30
C GLN A 287 -15.94 -22.44 1.80
N ARG A 288 -16.30 -22.83 0.60
CA ARG A 288 -15.93 -24.15 0.02
C ARG A 288 -14.73 -24.10 -0.93
N ARG A 289 -14.23 -22.90 -1.28
CA ARG A 289 -13.10 -22.77 -2.19
C ARG A 289 -11.81 -23.27 -1.52
N TRP A 290 -11.03 -23.99 -2.29
CA TRP A 290 -9.71 -24.54 -1.91
C TRP A 290 -9.69 -25.43 -0.66
N VAL A 291 -10.84 -26.02 -0.28
CA VAL A 291 -10.96 -26.92 0.88
C VAL A 291 -11.39 -28.30 0.41
N GLY A 292 -10.53 -29.27 0.60
CA GLY A 292 -10.79 -30.68 0.26
C GLY A 292 -10.82 -30.94 -1.25
N ARG A 293 -10.91 -32.19 -1.65
CA ARG A 293 -11.18 -32.58 -3.03
C ARG A 293 -12.66 -32.36 -3.33
N GLY A 294 -13.08 -31.11 -3.36
CA GLY A 294 -14.42 -30.75 -3.81
C GLY A 294 -14.54 -31.06 -5.30
N GLY A 295 -15.20 -32.13 -5.66
CA GLY A 295 -15.84 -32.50 -6.94
C GLY A 295 -15.40 -31.93 -8.29
N GLY A 296 -14.39 -31.14 -8.40
CA GLY A 296 -13.99 -30.28 -9.49
C GLY A 296 -12.85 -30.78 -10.36
N GLY A 297 -12.49 -32.01 -10.32
CA GLY A 297 -11.48 -32.55 -11.24
C GLY A 297 -10.02 -32.17 -10.94
N ASP A 298 -9.15 -32.44 -11.92
CA ASP A 298 -7.69 -32.26 -11.76
C ASP A 298 -7.23 -30.78 -11.73
N LEU A 299 -8.12 -29.84 -12.07
CA LEU A 299 -7.82 -28.40 -12.10
C LEU A 299 -7.91 -27.74 -10.72
N ASP A 300 -8.75 -28.28 -9.82
CA ASP A 300 -8.97 -27.72 -8.49
C ASP A 300 -7.93 -28.26 -7.51
N TYR A 301 -7.01 -27.41 -7.10
CA TYR A 301 -6.03 -27.73 -6.06
C TYR A 301 -6.56 -27.27 -4.70
N ASP A 302 -6.43 -28.08 -3.68
CA ASP A 302 -6.70 -27.66 -2.32
C ASP A 302 -5.45 -27.03 -1.66
N ILE A 303 -5.68 -26.09 -0.77
CA ILE A 303 -4.59 -25.37 -0.08
C ILE A 303 -3.68 -26.31 0.70
N ASP A 304 -4.23 -27.31 1.38
CA ASP A 304 -3.43 -28.20 2.21
C ASP A 304 -2.49 -29.05 1.36
N THR A 305 -2.95 -29.49 0.19
CA THR A 305 -2.08 -30.19 -0.80
C THR A 305 -0.99 -29.26 -1.33
N VAL A 306 -1.33 -27.99 -1.63
CA VAL A 306 -0.33 -27.01 -2.09
C VAL A 306 0.69 -26.73 -0.99
N LEU A 307 0.26 -26.50 0.24
CA LEU A 307 1.19 -26.30 1.38
C LEU A 307 2.06 -27.51 1.66
N ALA A 308 1.52 -28.73 1.49
CA ALA A 308 2.27 -30.00 1.66
C ALA A 308 3.32 -30.23 0.56
N SER A 309 3.29 -29.48 -0.55
CA SER A 309 4.35 -29.55 -1.58
C SER A 309 5.70 -29.02 -1.10
N LYS A 310 5.73 -28.39 0.07
CA LYS A 310 6.91 -27.82 0.74
C LYS A 310 7.03 -28.32 2.18
N PRO A 311 8.23 -28.29 2.77
CA PRO A 311 8.39 -28.62 4.18
C PRO A 311 7.48 -27.73 5.04
N ARG A 312 6.85 -28.33 6.04
CA ARG A 312 5.90 -27.64 6.92
C ARG A 312 6.50 -26.37 7.54
N GLY A 313 5.75 -25.27 7.49
CA GLY A 313 6.14 -23.98 8.07
C GLY A 313 7.11 -23.17 7.22
N THR A 314 7.43 -23.61 5.99
CA THR A 314 8.29 -22.82 5.08
C THR A 314 7.51 -21.80 4.27
N ILE A 315 6.23 -22.01 4.01
CA ILE A 315 5.34 -21.01 3.41
C ILE A 315 4.74 -20.17 4.52
N ARG A 316 5.08 -18.88 4.59
CA ARG A 316 4.71 -17.95 5.67
C ARG A 316 4.12 -16.65 5.16
N ILE A 317 4.63 -16.16 4.02
CA ILE A 317 4.25 -14.88 3.43
C ILE A 317 3.88 -15.11 1.97
N GLY A 318 2.70 -14.65 1.58
CA GLY A 318 2.20 -14.79 0.22
C GLY A 318 1.61 -13.51 -0.36
N LEU A 319 1.39 -13.57 -1.68
CA LEU A 319 0.68 -12.57 -2.46
C LEU A 319 -0.45 -13.29 -3.21
N ASP A 320 -1.64 -12.67 -3.19
CA ASP A 320 -2.81 -13.11 -3.97
C ASP A 320 -3.13 -12.02 -4.99
N ILE A 321 -2.82 -12.28 -6.26
CA ILE A 321 -3.01 -11.31 -7.35
C ILE A 321 -4.48 -11.33 -7.79
N GLY A 322 -5.17 -10.18 -7.61
CA GLY A 322 -6.58 -10.05 -7.96
C GLY A 322 -7.49 -10.90 -7.08
N GLY A 323 -7.20 -11.03 -5.81
CA GLY A 323 -7.86 -11.94 -4.87
C GLY A 323 -9.30 -11.60 -4.49
N GLY A 324 -9.92 -10.58 -5.12
CA GLY A 324 -11.32 -10.23 -4.90
C GLY A 324 -11.66 -9.98 -3.44
N THR A 325 -12.50 -10.82 -2.85
CA THR A 325 -12.94 -10.70 -1.44
C THR A 325 -11.89 -11.16 -0.41
N GLY A 326 -10.70 -11.60 -0.84
CA GLY A 326 -9.65 -12.09 0.04
C GLY A 326 -9.89 -13.50 0.60
N THR A 327 -10.69 -14.32 -0.08
CA THR A 327 -10.99 -15.68 0.39
C THR A 327 -9.76 -16.56 0.44
N PHE A 328 -8.84 -16.44 -0.53
CA PHE A 328 -7.57 -17.15 -0.48
C PHE A 328 -6.74 -16.72 0.76
N ALA A 329 -6.63 -15.42 0.98
CA ALA A 329 -5.92 -14.90 2.16
C ALA A 329 -6.56 -15.37 3.47
N ALA A 330 -7.90 -15.45 3.56
CA ALA A 330 -8.60 -15.99 4.73
C ALA A 330 -8.26 -17.47 4.97
N ARG A 331 -8.27 -18.29 3.91
CA ARG A 331 -7.89 -19.71 3.99
C ARG A 331 -6.43 -19.91 4.41
N MET A 332 -5.55 -19.07 3.92
CA MET A 332 -4.14 -19.10 4.28
C MET A 332 -3.91 -18.62 5.71
N ALA A 333 -4.65 -17.61 6.18
CA ALA A 333 -4.59 -17.13 7.55
C ALA A 333 -5.00 -18.20 8.57
N GLU A 334 -5.99 -19.06 8.27
CA GLU A 334 -6.36 -20.23 9.09
C GLU A 334 -5.20 -21.21 9.26
N ARG A 335 -4.20 -21.19 8.40
CA ARG A 335 -3.02 -22.04 8.39
C ARG A 335 -1.75 -21.32 8.83
N GLY A 336 -1.90 -20.11 9.40
CA GLY A 336 -0.78 -19.31 9.89
C GLY A 336 0.06 -18.67 8.78
N VAL A 337 -0.48 -18.52 7.57
CA VAL A 337 0.20 -17.88 6.45
C VAL A 337 -0.39 -16.49 6.22
N THR A 338 0.45 -15.47 6.24
CA THR A 338 0.06 -14.09 5.94
C THR A 338 0.05 -13.85 4.44
N VAL A 339 -1.08 -13.41 3.88
CA VAL A 339 -1.21 -13.13 2.46
C VAL A 339 -1.65 -11.68 2.26
N VAL A 340 -0.92 -10.96 1.41
CA VAL A 340 -1.32 -9.66 0.87
C VAL A 340 -2.18 -9.90 -0.37
N THR A 341 -3.39 -9.34 -0.41
CA THR A 341 -4.32 -9.51 -1.53
C THR A 341 -4.36 -8.24 -2.36
N THR A 342 -3.95 -8.31 -3.62
CA THR A 342 -4.17 -7.17 -4.53
C THR A 342 -5.61 -7.18 -5.02
N THR A 343 -6.21 -6.01 -5.07
CA THR A 343 -7.56 -5.86 -5.58
C THR A 343 -7.83 -4.44 -6.08
N LEU A 344 -8.76 -4.32 -7.01
CA LEU A 344 -9.40 -3.07 -7.40
C LEU A 344 -10.88 -3.17 -7.05
N ASP A 345 -11.51 -2.03 -6.73
CA ASP A 345 -12.92 -1.98 -6.37
C ASP A 345 -13.84 -1.92 -7.61
N LEU A 346 -13.58 -2.78 -8.59
CA LEU A 346 -14.32 -2.88 -9.84
C LEU A 346 -15.77 -3.35 -9.59
N GLY A 347 -16.68 -2.40 -9.46
CA GLY A 347 -18.11 -2.67 -9.25
C GLY A 347 -18.50 -3.12 -7.84
N ALA A 348 -17.56 -3.25 -6.89
CA ALA A 348 -17.84 -3.64 -5.51
C ALA A 348 -16.70 -3.21 -4.56
N PRO A 349 -16.96 -3.01 -3.25
CA PRO A 349 -15.98 -2.52 -2.29
C PRO A 349 -15.01 -3.61 -1.80
N PHE A 350 -14.29 -4.27 -2.71
CA PHE A 350 -13.40 -5.40 -2.38
C PHE A 350 -12.31 -5.02 -1.37
N GLY A 351 -11.61 -3.90 -1.59
CA GLY A 351 -10.55 -3.46 -0.70
C GLY A 351 -11.03 -3.23 0.73
N ALA A 352 -12.12 -2.47 0.89
CA ALA A 352 -12.73 -2.22 2.19
C ALA A 352 -13.27 -3.51 2.84
N PHE A 353 -13.83 -4.42 2.03
CA PHE A 353 -14.34 -5.70 2.51
C PHE A 353 -13.23 -6.61 3.03
N VAL A 354 -12.13 -6.74 2.29
CA VAL A 354 -10.93 -7.51 2.72
C VAL A 354 -10.38 -6.93 4.03
N ALA A 355 -10.24 -5.60 4.12
CA ALA A 355 -9.76 -4.94 5.33
C ALA A 355 -10.68 -5.17 6.54
N SER A 356 -12.02 -5.13 6.35
CA SER A 356 -12.98 -5.37 7.42
C SER A 356 -12.93 -6.79 7.99
N ARG A 357 -12.37 -7.75 7.25
CA ARG A 357 -12.09 -9.13 7.70
C ARG A 357 -10.77 -9.25 8.47
N GLY A 358 -10.00 -8.16 8.65
CA GLY A 358 -8.68 -8.18 9.26
C GLY A 358 -7.57 -8.72 8.35
N LEU A 359 -7.82 -8.77 7.05
CA LEU A 359 -6.85 -9.17 6.03
C LEU A 359 -6.17 -7.93 5.43
N VAL A 360 -5.11 -8.13 4.64
CA VAL A 360 -4.29 -7.05 4.09
C VAL A 360 -4.62 -6.84 2.60
N PRO A 361 -5.48 -5.86 2.25
CA PRO A 361 -5.67 -5.46 0.86
C PRO A 361 -4.56 -4.55 0.38
N LEU A 362 -4.17 -4.68 -0.88
CA LEU A 362 -3.28 -3.76 -1.58
C LEU A 362 -4.00 -3.26 -2.84
N HIS A 363 -4.19 -1.96 -2.94
CA HIS A 363 -4.82 -1.33 -4.10
C HIS A 363 -3.82 -1.29 -5.27
N LEU A 364 -3.87 -2.32 -6.11
CA LEU A 364 -2.94 -2.54 -7.22
C LEU A 364 -3.67 -3.32 -8.33
N GLY A 365 -3.48 -2.92 -9.58
CA GLY A 365 -3.96 -3.67 -10.73
C GLY A 365 -3.26 -5.02 -10.87
N ALA A 366 -3.95 -5.99 -11.47
CA ALA A 366 -3.42 -7.36 -11.62
C ALA A 366 -2.18 -7.45 -12.53
N VAL A 367 -1.96 -6.45 -13.39
CA VAL A 367 -0.84 -6.37 -14.34
C VAL A 367 -0.26 -4.95 -14.35
N ALA A 368 -0.16 -4.34 -13.18
CA ALA A 368 0.14 -2.93 -13.01
C ALA A 368 1.62 -2.57 -13.11
N GLY A 369 2.46 -3.42 -13.58
CA GLY A 369 3.90 -3.21 -13.66
C GLY A 369 4.64 -3.91 -12.53
N ARG A 370 5.71 -3.32 -12.03
CA ARG A 370 6.57 -3.99 -11.04
C ARG A 370 5.86 -4.17 -9.69
N LEU A 371 5.75 -5.40 -9.22
CA LEU A 371 5.19 -5.73 -7.91
C LEU A 371 5.98 -5.03 -6.78
N PRO A 372 5.31 -4.37 -5.81
CA PRO A 372 5.95 -3.53 -4.79
C PRO A 372 6.58 -4.36 -3.66
N PHE A 373 7.30 -5.42 -4.01
CA PHE A 373 8.02 -6.29 -3.09
C PHE A 373 9.50 -6.33 -3.46
N PHE A 374 10.36 -6.54 -2.49
CA PHE A 374 11.77 -6.83 -2.74
C PHE A 374 11.95 -8.18 -3.41
N ASP A 375 13.08 -8.37 -4.07
CA ASP A 375 13.48 -9.63 -4.69
C ASP A 375 13.57 -10.72 -3.60
N GLY A 376 13.04 -11.91 -3.90
CA GLY A 376 13.14 -13.06 -3.02
C GLY A 376 12.43 -12.89 -1.66
N THR A 377 11.31 -12.17 -1.60
CA THR A 377 10.58 -11.90 -0.36
C THR A 377 9.49 -12.92 -0.07
N LEU A 378 8.77 -13.38 -1.10
CA LEU A 378 7.55 -14.15 -0.95
C LEU A 378 7.79 -15.65 -1.02
N ASP A 379 7.06 -16.39 -0.22
CA ASP A 379 7.08 -17.86 -0.21
C ASP A 379 6.10 -18.47 -1.22
N ILE A 380 4.98 -17.77 -1.45
CA ILE A 380 3.95 -18.14 -2.41
C ILE A 380 3.36 -16.92 -3.10
N VAL A 381 3.12 -17.04 -4.39
CA VAL A 381 2.25 -16.12 -5.17
C VAL A 381 1.11 -16.94 -5.74
N HIS A 382 -0.09 -16.42 -5.66
CA HIS A 382 -1.31 -17.05 -6.18
C HIS A 382 -2.03 -16.08 -7.12
N SER A 383 -2.65 -16.62 -8.16
CA SER A 383 -3.56 -15.86 -9.04
C SER A 383 -4.65 -16.79 -9.55
N ALA A 384 -5.90 -16.52 -9.17
CA ALA A 384 -7.06 -17.30 -9.61
C ALA A 384 -7.89 -16.53 -10.62
N HIS A 385 -8.04 -17.06 -11.83
CA HIS A 385 -8.86 -16.52 -12.95
C HIS A 385 -8.44 -15.12 -13.46
N VAL A 386 -7.57 -14.41 -12.79
CA VAL A 386 -7.21 -13.03 -13.11
C VAL A 386 -6.20 -12.95 -14.24
N LEU A 387 -5.11 -13.69 -14.13
CA LEU A 387 -4.22 -13.86 -15.27
C LEU A 387 -4.89 -14.81 -16.27
N SER A 388 -5.08 -14.34 -17.47
CA SER A 388 -5.74 -15.10 -18.55
C SER A 388 -5.46 -14.45 -19.91
N ASN A 389 -6.05 -14.92 -20.97
CA ASN A 389 -5.83 -14.44 -22.34
C ASN A 389 -6.32 -13.01 -22.64
N TRP A 390 -6.93 -12.32 -21.68
CA TRP A 390 -7.18 -10.88 -21.80
C TRP A 390 -5.89 -10.05 -21.59
N VAL A 391 -4.85 -10.66 -20.95
CA VAL A 391 -3.55 -10.03 -20.76
C VAL A 391 -2.71 -10.22 -22.02
N PRO A 392 -2.24 -9.15 -22.68
CA PRO A 392 -1.34 -9.28 -23.82
C PRO A 392 -0.10 -10.09 -23.48
N GLY A 393 0.34 -11.00 -24.36
CA GLY A 393 1.44 -11.93 -24.10
C GLY A 393 2.73 -11.27 -23.59
N ALA A 394 3.12 -10.12 -24.18
CA ALA A 394 4.30 -9.38 -23.71
C ALA A 394 4.15 -8.79 -22.29
N VAL A 395 2.94 -8.46 -21.89
CA VAL A 395 2.65 -7.97 -20.52
C VAL A 395 2.66 -9.14 -19.54
N LEU A 396 2.06 -10.26 -19.93
CA LEU A 396 2.06 -11.49 -19.13
C LEU A 396 3.49 -12.01 -18.92
N ASP A 397 4.32 -12.00 -19.96
CA ASP A 397 5.73 -12.39 -19.87
C ASP A 397 6.48 -11.55 -18.82
N ALA A 398 6.35 -10.23 -18.89
CA ALA A 398 6.95 -9.33 -17.89
C ALA A 398 6.41 -9.58 -16.47
N GLU A 399 5.11 -9.84 -16.32
CA GLU A 399 4.47 -10.14 -15.03
C GLU A 399 4.99 -11.45 -14.44
N LEU A 400 5.17 -12.48 -15.25
CA LEU A 400 5.71 -13.77 -14.81
C LEU A 400 7.17 -13.67 -14.36
N TYR A 401 7.99 -12.87 -15.04
CA TYR A 401 9.35 -12.55 -14.58
C TYR A 401 9.33 -11.77 -13.26
N ASP A 402 8.37 -10.88 -13.07
CA ASP A 402 8.25 -10.13 -11.83
C ASP A 402 7.74 -11.00 -10.67
N ILE A 403 6.82 -11.93 -10.93
CA ILE A 403 6.42 -12.98 -9.97
C ILE A 403 7.65 -13.84 -9.60
N TYR A 404 8.45 -14.26 -10.58
CA TYR A 404 9.67 -15.00 -10.33
C TYR A 404 10.66 -14.22 -9.46
N ARG A 405 10.82 -12.93 -9.70
CA ARG A 405 11.69 -12.04 -8.95
C ARG A 405 11.29 -11.95 -7.48
N VAL A 406 10.01 -11.74 -7.17
CA VAL A 406 9.52 -11.56 -5.79
C VAL A 406 9.49 -12.86 -5.00
N LEU A 407 9.35 -14.00 -5.65
CA LEU A 407 9.44 -15.32 -5.00
C LEU A 407 10.87 -15.57 -4.53
N ARG A 408 11.05 -16.08 -3.33
CA ARG A 408 12.35 -16.60 -2.88
C ARG A 408 12.72 -17.88 -3.62
N PRO A 409 14.00 -18.27 -3.66
CA PRO A 409 14.37 -19.62 -4.11
C PRO A 409 13.58 -20.70 -3.34
N GLY A 410 13.02 -21.66 -4.06
CA GLY A 410 12.10 -22.66 -3.51
C GLY A 410 10.67 -22.17 -3.27
N GLY A 411 10.37 -20.91 -3.51
CA GLY A 411 9.02 -20.34 -3.46
C GLY A 411 8.15 -20.85 -4.61
N VAL A 412 6.84 -20.74 -4.44
CA VAL A 412 5.86 -21.37 -5.32
C VAL A 412 4.95 -20.31 -5.95
N PHE A 413 4.76 -20.39 -7.25
CA PHE A 413 3.69 -19.69 -7.95
C PHE A 413 2.56 -20.68 -8.23
N TRP A 414 1.37 -20.40 -7.72
CA TRP A 414 0.15 -21.12 -8.00
C TRP A 414 -0.69 -20.33 -9.01
N LEU A 415 -0.60 -20.73 -10.27
CA LEU A 415 -1.46 -20.26 -11.34
C LEU A 415 -2.74 -21.08 -11.32
N ASP A 416 -3.88 -20.49 -10.96
CA ASP A 416 -5.13 -21.17 -10.74
C ASP A 416 -6.16 -20.78 -11.81
N HIS A 417 -6.62 -21.72 -12.61
CA HIS A 417 -7.62 -21.55 -13.67
C HIS A 417 -7.29 -20.41 -14.69
N PHE A 418 -6.08 -20.41 -15.21
CA PHE A 418 -5.70 -19.54 -16.32
C PHE A 418 -6.54 -19.90 -17.57
N LEU A 419 -7.36 -18.97 -18.05
CA LEU A 419 -8.20 -19.15 -19.23
C LEU A 419 -7.47 -18.79 -20.51
N CYS A 420 -7.53 -19.67 -21.53
CA CYS A 420 -7.00 -19.43 -22.87
C CYS A 420 -7.71 -20.29 -23.92
N THR A 421 -7.42 -20.09 -25.19
CA THR A 421 -7.80 -21.06 -26.24
C THR A 421 -6.76 -22.19 -26.30
N GLY A 422 -7.15 -23.35 -26.80
CA GLY A 422 -6.23 -24.50 -26.91
C GLY A 422 -5.03 -24.20 -27.83
N LYS A 423 -5.23 -23.42 -28.87
CA LYS A 423 -4.16 -22.98 -29.76
C LYS A 423 -3.21 -22.02 -29.07
N GLU A 424 -3.74 -21.00 -28.39
CA GLU A 424 -2.92 -20.02 -27.63
C GLU A 424 -2.14 -20.71 -26.52
N LEU A 425 -2.70 -21.74 -25.88
CA LEU A 425 -2.04 -22.49 -24.83
C LEU A 425 -0.68 -23.01 -25.29
N THR A 426 -0.66 -23.69 -26.44
CA THR A 426 0.54 -24.36 -26.95
C THR A 426 1.49 -23.42 -27.68
N GLU A 427 0.96 -22.45 -28.42
CA GLU A 427 1.77 -21.57 -29.27
C GLU A 427 2.30 -20.33 -28.52
N VAL A 428 1.60 -19.89 -27.47
CA VAL A 428 1.89 -18.61 -26.79
C VAL A 428 2.22 -18.83 -25.31
N TYR A 429 1.29 -19.40 -24.52
CA TYR A 429 1.39 -19.35 -23.06
C TYR A 429 2.35 -20.36 -22.47
N VAL A 430 2.39 -21.59 -23.00
CA VAL A 430 3.37 -22.59 -22.56
C VAL A 430 4.79 -22.10 -22.80
N PRO A 431 5.18 -21.59 -23.99
CA PRO A 431 6.52 -21.03 -24.19
C PRO A 431 6.84 -19.86 -23.26
N ILE A 432 5.91 -18.94 -23.04
CA ILE A 432 6.12 -17.78 -22.11
C ILE A 432 6.42 -18.32 -20.69
N ILE A 433 5.59 -19.22 -20.16
CA ILE A 433 5.75 -19.76 -18.79
C ILE A 433 7.06 -20.55 -18.64
N GLU A 434 7.44 -21.31 -19.67
CA GLU A 434 8.67 -22.13 -19.64
C GLU A 434 9.94 -21.27 -19.72
N ASN A 435 9.92 -20.18 -20.50
CA ASN A 435 11.05 -19.28 -20.65
C ASN A 435 11.43 -18.55 -19.37
N VAL A 436 10.51 -18.36 -18.42
CA VAL A 436 10.80 -17.72 -17.13
C VAL A 436 11.73 -18.56 -16.27
N GLY A 437 11.75 -19.89 -16.46
CA GLY A 437 12.63 -20.81 -15.74
C GLY A 437 12.02 -21.42 -14.47
N PHE A 438 10.71 -21.39 -14.33
CA PHE A 438 10.03 -22.14 -13.27
C PHE A 438 10.16 -23.64 -13.45
N ARG A 439 10.31 -24.37 -12.34
CA ARG A 439 10.17 -25.82 -12.30
C ARG A 439 8.69 -26.18 -12.10
N LYS A 440 8.12 -26.98 -13.01
CA LYS A 440 6.75 -27.46 -12.88
C LYS A 440 6.67 -28.53 -11.77
N LEU A 441 5.96 -28.25 -10.68
CA LEU A 441 5.63 -29.23 -9.65
C LEU A 441 4.34 -29.98 -9.98
N ARG A 442 3.36 -29.26 -10.52
CA ARG A 442 2.09 -29.79 -11.00
C ARG A 442 1.61 -28.95 -12.20
N TRP A 443 1.00 -29.62 -13.17
CA TRP A 443 0.47 -28.97 -14.36
C TRP A 443 -0.75 -29.74 -14.85
N ASN A 444 -1.92 -29.11 -14.84
CA ASN A 444 -3.15 -29.70 -15.32
C ASN A 444 -3.85 -28.75 -16.30
N THR A 445 -4.42 -29.32 -17.34
CA THR A 445 -5.22 -28.60 -18.32
C THR A 445 -6.59 -29.25 -18.44
N GLY A 446 -7.62 -28.46 -18.63
CA GLY A 446 -8.97 -28.99 -18.81
C GLY A 446 -9.81 -28.08 -19.69
N LYS A 447 -10.70 -28.68 -20.47
CA LYS A 447 -11.61 -27.94 -21.35
C LYS A 447 -12.74 -27.30 -20.54
N LYS A 448 -13.02 -26.03 -20.82
CA LYS A 448 -14.13 -25.31 -20.20
C LYS A 448 -15.44 -25.67 -20.91
N LEU A 449 -16.33 -26.38 -20.22
CA LEU A 449 -17.51 -27.02 -20.81
C LEU A 449 -18.77 -26.14 -20.77
N ASN A 450 -18.78 -25.00 -20.12
CA ASN A 450 -19.98 -24.17 -19.91
C ASN A 450 -20.53 -23.51 -21.19
N LYS A 451 -19.74 -23.42 -22.26
CA LYS A 451 -20.16 -22.90 -23.58
C LYS A 451 -20.39 -24.01 -24.61
N GLY A 452 -20.40 -25.24 -24.18
CA GLY A 452 -20.59 -26.43 -25.02
C GLY A 452 -19.26 -27.03 -25.54
N PRO A 453 -19.31 -28.24 -26.09
CA PRO A 453 -18.12 -29.01 -26.46
C PRO A 453 -17.29 -28.44 -27.60
N ASN A 454 -17.89 -27.54 -28.41
CA ASN A 454 -17.24 -26.94 -29.58
C ASN A 454 -16.47 -25.65 -29.25
N ALA A 455 -16.58 -25.11 -28.01
CA ALA A 455 -15.83 -23.96 -27.62
C ALA A 455 -14.39 -24.40 -27.35
N ASP A 456 -13.41 -23.72 -27.96
CA ASP A 456 -11.99 -23.96 -27.74
C ASP A 456 -11.47 -23.11 -26.54
N GLU A 457 -12.18 -23.22 -25.40
CA GLU A 457 -11.77 -22.57 -24.15
C GLU A 457 -11.20 -23.60 -23.18
N TRP A 458 -10.02 -23.31 -22.65
CA TRP A 458 -9.27 -24.19 -21.75
C TRP A 458 -8.88 -23.46 -20.47
N TYR A 459 -8.83 -24.19 -19.40
CA TYR A 459 -8.18 -23.78 -18.15
C TYR A 459 -6.87 -24.48 -17.96
N VAL A 460 -5.91 -23.76 -17.40
CA VAL A 460 -4.65 -24.28 -16.89
C VAL A 460 -4.59 -24.01 -15.41
N SER A 461 -4.32 -25.04 -14.63
CA SER A 461 -3.90 -24.90 -13.22
C SER A 461 -2.50 -25.48 -13.06
N ALA A 462 -1.59 -24.69 -12.51
CA ALA A 462 -0.20 -25.05 -12.37
C ALA A 462 0.37 -24.65 -11.01
N LEU A 463 1.24 -25.53 -10.49
CA LEU A 463 2.08 -25.22 -9.36
C LEU A 463 3.53 -25.17 -9.86
N LEU A 464 4.11 -23.97 -9.82
CA LEU A 464 5.39 -23.64 -10.41
C LEU A 464 6.36 -23.20 -9.30
N GLU A 465 7.55 -23.74 -9.28
CA GLU A 465 8.54 -23.42 -8.26
C GLU A 465 9.67 -22.59 -8.84
N ARG A 466 10.05 -21.52 -8.15
CA ARG A 466 11.34 -20.89 -8.40
C ARG A 466 12.45 -21.84 -7.92
N PRO A 467 13.36 -22.33 -8.78
CA PRO A 467 14.46 -23.20 -8.37
C PRO A 467 15.30 -22.60 -7.25
N MET A 468 16.03 -23.47 -6.53
CA MET A 468 16.93 -23.06 -5.43
C MET A 468 18.23 -22.43 -5.91
N THR A 469 18.53 -22.52 -7.20
CA THR A 469 19.78 -22.01 -7.83
C THR A 469 19.55 -20.68 -8.48
#